data_840b96fa8ec169fc0c08c21fd9d881c2
#
_entry.id   840b96fa8ec169fc0c08c21fd9d881c2
#
_cell.length_a   1.000
_cell.length_b   1.000
_cell.length_c   1.000
_cell.angle_alpha   90.00
_cell.angle_beta   90.00
_cell.angle_gamma   90.00
#
_symmetry.space_group_name_H-M   'P 1'
#
loop_
_entity.id
_entity.type
_entity.pdbx_description
1 polymer ?
#
loop_
_entity_poly.entity_id
_entity_poly.type
_entity_poly.pdbx_seq_one_letter_code
_entity_poly.pdbx_strand_id
1 'polypeptide(L)'
;CSSDLARAYGVNVTATDSYPAVTTTNQTELRRALRIERRMEFAMENQRLQDLMRWKLAGKALNGYNYIMLIDPTELLNNIVNKNLWFWGMTPQIDEDGLADFAALFNAGYCSQGAKRIFPEREYLWPLPTHDVELCPNLLPNNPGY
;
A
#
# COMPACT_ATOMS: atom_id res chain seq x y z
N CYS A 1 -17.51 12.10 4.68
CA CYS A 1 -18.89 12.54 4.89
C CYS A 1 -19.53 11.81 6.06
N SER A 2 -20.50 12.46 6.75
CA SER A 2 -21.17 11.88 7.93
C SER A 2 -21.85 10.53 7.66
N SER A 3 -22.35 10.30 6.44
CA SER A 3 -22.95 9.03 6.04
C SER A 3 -21.96 7.87 5.97
N ASP A 4 -20.72 8.13 5.58
CA ASP A 4 -19.69 7.10 5.46
C ASP A 4 -19.14 6.72 6.83
N LEU A 5 -18.99 7.69 7.71
CA LEU A 5 -18.64 7.46 9.11
C LEU A 5 -19.75 6.69 9.86
N ALA A 6 -21.01 7.03 9.65
CA ALA A 6 -22.14 6.31 10.23
C ALA A 6 -22.22 4.86 9.73
N ARG A 7 -21.86 4.60 8.47
CA ARG A 7 -21.80 3.24 7.91
C ARG A 7 -20.62 2.44 8.48
N ALA A 8 -19.45 3.06 8.66
CA ALA A 8 -18.26 2.39 9.15
C ALA A 8 -18.30 2.09 10.65
N TYR A 9 -18.84 3.02 11.43
CA TYR A 9 -18.79 2.96 12.90
C TYR A 9 -20.17 2.88 13.59
N GLY A 10 -21.25 2.95 12.83
CA GLY A 10 -22.63 2.98 13.35
C GLY A 10 -23.14 4.38 13.63
N VAL A 11 -24.46 4.50 13.80
CA VAL A 11 -25.16 5.81 13.86
C VAL A 11 -24.87 6.67 15.09
N ASN A 12 -24.22 6.14 16.12
CA ASN A 12 -24.02 6.86 17.39
C ASN A 12 -22.57 7.26 17.67
N VAL A 13 -21.70 7.22 16.66
CA VAL A 13 -20.29 7.56 16.84
C VAL A 13 -20.06 9.04 16.50
N THR A 14 -19.60 9.82 17.47
CA THR A 14 -19.09 11.16 17.22
C THR A 14 -17.77 11.05 16.46
N ALA A 15 -17.72 11.63 15.28
CA ALA A 15 -16.57 11.56 14.34
C ALA A 15 -15.23 12.00 14.96
N THR A 16 -15.26 12.79 16.02
CA THR A 16 -14.09 13.36 16.70
C THR A 16 -13.27 12.33 17.48
N ASP A 17 -13.89 11.28 18.00
CA ASP A 17 -13.19 10.32 18.89
C ASP A 17 -12.66 9.10 18.14
N SER A 18 -13.36 8.71 17.07
CA SER A 18 -13.00 7.50 16.29
C SER A 18 -12.21 7.79 15.02
N TYR A 19 -12.23 9.03 14.54
CA TYR A 19 -11.55 9.47 13.33
C TYR A 19 -11.03 10.90 13.52
N PRO A 20 -9.85 11.06 14.13
CA PRO A 20 -9.29 12.39 14.41
C PRO A 20 -9.04 13.16 13.11
N ALA A 21 -9.44 14.40 13.06
CA ALA A 21 -9.19 15.27 11.93
C ALA A 21 -7.67 15.44 11.71
N VAL A 22 -7.25 15.45 10.46
CA VAL A 22 -5.86 15.78 10.09
C VAL A 22 -5.68 17.29 10.28
N THR A 23 -4.93 17.68 11.30
CA THR A 23 -4.73 19.11 11.68
C THR A 23 -3.36 19.65 11.29
N THR A 24 -2.45 18.77 10.83
CA THR A 24 -1.11 19.18 10.43
C THR A 24 -1.13 20.06 9.18
N THR A 25 -0.27 21.07 9.15
CA THR A 25 0.00 21.91 7.96
C THR A 25 1.31 21.52 7.27
N ASN A 26 2.02 20.54 7.81
CA ASN A 26 3.25 20.04 7.23
C ASN A 26 2.95 19.24 5.96
N GLN A 27 3.57 19.63 4.84
CA GLN A 27 3.32 19.01 3.53
C GLN A 27 3.67 17.51 3.49
N THR A 28 4.75 17.10 4.15
CA THR A 28 5.18 15.69 4.20
C THR A 28 4.18 14.83 4.96
N GLU A 29 3.74 15.31 6.12
CA GLU A 29 2.73 14.64 6.93
C GLU A 29 1.37 14.57 6.23
N LEU A 30 0.95 15.65 5.57
CA LEU A 30 -0.27 15.66 4.76
C LEU A 30 -0.21 14.65 3.61
N ARG A 31 0.94 14.58 2.91
CA ARG A 31 1.14 13.58 1.86
C ARG A 31 1.10 12.16 2.40
N ARG A 32 1.72 11.93 3.56
CA ARG A 32 1.69 10.63 4.23
C ARG A 32 0.26 10.25 4.60
N ALA A 33 -0.48 11.14 5.25
CA ALA A 33 -1.89 10.93 5.61
C ALA A 33 -2.73 10.62 4.37
N LEU A 34 -2.63 11.44 3.32
CA LEU A 34 -3.34 11.22 2.05
C LEU A 34 -3.04 9.85 1.44
N ARG A 35 -1.78 9.43 1.43
CA ARG A 35 -1.38 8.13 0.86
C ARG A 35 -1.92 6.95 1.65
N ILE A 36 -1.98 7.07 2.98
CA ILE A 36 -2.57 6.06 3.86
C ILE A 36 -4.09 6.00 3.64
N GLU A 37 -4.77 7.14 3.65
CA GLU A 37 -6.22 7.22 3.42
C GLU A 37 -6.60 6.62 2.06
N ARG A 38 -5.93 7.03 1.00
CA ARG A 38 -6.19 6.45 -0.33
C ARG A 38 -5.98 4.94 -0.38
N ARG A 39 -4.98 4.42 0.35
CA ARG A 39 -4.75 2.99 0.43
C ARG A 39 -5.89 2.25 1.13
N MET A 40 -6.45 2.86 2.17
CA MET A 40 -7.56 2.28 2.94
C MET A 40 -8.88 2.37 2.18
N GLU A 41 -9.21 3.54 1.66
CA GLU A 41 -10.46 3.80 0.94
C GLU A 41 -10.57 3.00 -0.36
N PHE A 42 -9.49 2.94 -1.13
CA PHE A 42 -9.46 2.22 -2.41
C PHE A 42 -8.89 0.80 -2.30
N ALA A 43 -8.98 0.19 -1.12
CA ALA A 43 -8.61 -1.21 -0.95
C ALA A 43 -9.47 -2.10 -1.86
N MET A 44 -8.83 -3.01 -2.59
CA MET A 44 -9.47 -3.92 -3.56
C MET A 44 -10.06 -3.25 -4.82
N GLU A 45 -9.92 -1.94 -5.01
CA GLU A 45 -10.41 -1.22 -6.20
C GLU A 45 -9.37 -1.09 -7.33
N ASN A 46 -8.26 -1.80 -7.22
CA ASN A 46 -7.18 -1.82 -8.22
C ASN A 46 -6.52 -0.46 -8.51
N GLN A 47 -6.65 0.51 -7.59
CA GLN A 47 -6.08 1.86 -7.75
C GLN A 47 -4.62 1.96 -7.26
N ARG A 48 -4.19 1.02 -6.40
CA ARG A 48 -2.91 1.11 -5.70
C ARG A 48 -1.70 1.17 -6.61
N LEU A 49 -1.67 0.37 -7.67
CA LEU A 49 -0.55 0.37 -8.62
C LEU A 49 -0.43 1.72 -9.33
N GLN A 50 -1.55 2.28 -9.78
CA GLN A 50 -1.59 3.58 -10.45
C GLN A 50 -1.09 4.71 -9.53
N ASP A 51 -1.48 4.68 -8.27
CA ASP A 51 -1.00 5.64 -7.26
C ASP A 51 0.51 5.52 -7.06
N LEU A 52 1.04 4.31 -6.90
CA LEU A 52 2.47 4.06 -6.73
C LEU A 52 3.28 4.51 -7.97
N MET A 53 2.78 4.27 -9.16
CA MET A 53 3.39 4.72 -10.41
C MET A 53 3.42 6.25 -10.48
N ARG A 54 2.28 6.91 -10.26
CA ARG A 54 2.14 8.36 -10.31
C ARG A 54 3.00 9.09 -9.27
N TRP A 55 3.15 8.51 -8.09
CA TRP A 55 3.98 9.07 -7.01
C TRP A 55 5.46 8.68 -7.11
N LYS A 56 5.85 7.90 -8.10
CA LYS A 56 7.21 7.36 -8.23
C LYS A 56 7.66 6.53 -7.02
N LEU A 57 6.72 5.83 -6.41
CA LEU A 57 6.95 4.97 -5.24
C LEU A 57 6.91 3.47 -5.58
N ALA A 58 6.62 3.11 -6.83
CA ALA A 58 6.50 1.70 -7.22
C ALA A 58 7.81 0.93 -6.99
N GLY A 59 8.94 1.51 -7.33
CA GLY A 59 10.26 0.91 -7.06
C GLY A 59 10.49 0.67 -5.57
N LYS A 60 10.18 1.64 -4.71
CA LYS A 60 10.30 1.49 -3.25
C LYS A 60 9.33 0.45 -2.67
N ALA A 61 8.09 0.44 -3.17
CA ALA A 61 7.03 -0.41 -2.63
C ALA A 61 7.06 -1.86 -3.15
N LEU A 62 7.56 -2.06 -4.38
CA LEU A 62 7.48 -3.35 -5.07
C LEU A 62 8.81 -4.11 -5.12
N ASN A 63 9.94 -3.45 -4.87
CA ASN A 63 11.22 -4.15 -4.74
C ASN A 63 11.33 -4.82 -3.37
N GLY A 64 11.82 -6.04 -3.35
CA GLY A 64 12.02 -6.81 -2.12
C GLY A 64 11.14 -8.04 -2.02
N TYR A 65 11.03 -8.56 -0.82
CA TYR A 65 10.27 -9.78 -0.57
C TYR A 65 8.79 -9.48 -0.31
N ASN A 66 7.94 -10.36 -0.80
CA ASN A 66 6.57 -10.46 -0.29
C ASN A 66 6.61 -11.13 1.08
N TYR A 67 5.76 -10.65 1.98
CA TYR A 67 5.58 -11.28 3.27
C TYR A 67 4.21 -11.95 3.33
N ILE A 68 4.19 -13.16 3.86
CA ILE A 68 2.99 -13.99 3.99
C ILE A 68 2.78 -14.21 5.48
N MET A 69 1.62 -13.85 5.98
CA MET A 69 1.27 -14.16 7.38
C MET A 69 1.11 -15.67 7.54
N LEU A 70 1.75 -16.20 8.57
CA LEU A 70 1.51 -17.57 9.01
C LEU A 70 0.18 -17.59 9.78
N ILE A 71 -0.83 -18.22 9.21
CA ILE A 71 -2.15 -18.30 9.81
C ILE A 71 -2.44 -19.76 10.14
N ASP A 72 -2.18 -20.14 11.37
CA ASP A 72 -2.83 -21.30 11.97
C ASP A 72 -4.22 -20.88 12.47
N PRO A 73 -5.32 -21.58 12.11
CA PRO A 73 -6.67 -21.21 12.53
C PRO A 73 -6.84 -21.10 14.04
N THR A 74 -6.18 -21.96 14.81
CA THR A 74 -6.23 -21.93 16.27
C THR A 74 -5.51 -20.73 16.85
N GLU A 75 -4.35 -20.42 16.31
CA GLU A 75 -3.56 -19.26 16.72
C GLU A 75 -4.21 -17.94 16.30
N LEU A 76 -4.82 -17.90 15.11
CA LEU A 76 -5.62 -16.76 14.66
C LEU A 76 -6.75 -16.47 15.65
N LEU A 77 -7.51 -17.50 16.04
CA LEU A 77 -8.59 -17.35 16.99
C LEU A 77 -8.09 -16.85 18.35
N ASN A 78 -7.07 -17.49 18.91
CA ASN A 78 -6.60 -17.21 20.26
C ASN A 78 -5.81 -15.90 20.38
N ASN A 79 -5.04 -15.54 19.37
CA ASN A 79 -4.11 -14.43 19.43
C ASN A 79 -4.60 -13.15 18.76
N ILE A 80 -5.57 -13.25 17.88
CA ILE A 80 -6.13 -12.10 17.17
C ILE A 80 -7.60 -11.89 17.54
N VAL A 81 -8.46 -12.83 17.20
CA VAL A 81 -9.91 -12.67 17.33
C VAL A 81 -10.33 -12.52 18.80
N ASN A 82 -9.91 -13.40 19.66
CA ASN A 82 -10.27 -13.36 21.09
C ASN A 82 -9.66 -12.18 21.85
N LYS A 83 -8.59 -11.58 21.32
CA LYS A 83 -7.94 -10.41 21.91
C LYS A 83 -8.34 -9.09 21.23
N ASN A 84 -9.23 -9.13 20.26
CA ASN A 84 -9.61 -7.95 19.46
C ASN A 84 -8.42 -7.21 18.82
N LEU A 85 -7.41 -7.94 18.40
CA LEU A 85 -6.24 -7.38 17.76
C LEU A 85 -6.44 -7.35 16.25
N TRP A 86 -5.89 -6.31 15.61
CA TRP A 86 -5.87 -6.19 14.16
C TRP A 86 -4.78 -7.03 13.50
N PHE A 87 -3.75 -7.31 14.25
CA PHE A 87 -2.53 -7.87 13.74
C PHE A 87 -1.98 -8.89 14.73
N TRP A 88 -1.48 -10.01 14.22
CA TRP A 88 -0.78 -10.94 15.04
C TRP A 88 0.57 -10.37 15.49
N GLY A 89 0.70 -10.20 16.79
CA GLY A 89 1.94 -9.92 17.48
C GLY A 89 2.35 -8.46 17.51
N MET A 90 2.51 -7.80 16.40
CA MET A 90 2.93 -6.40 16.35
C MET A 90 2.46 -5.67 15.10
N THR A 91 2.29 -4.36 15.22
CA THR A 91 1.91 -3.49 14.11
C THR A 91 3.14 -3.20 13.24
N PRO A 92 3.05 -3.30 11.91
CA PRO A 92 4.14 -2.90 11.03
C PRO A 92 4.42 -1.41 11.14
N GLN A 93 5.67 -1.03 11.00
CA GLN A 93 6.05 0.37 10.92
C GLN A 93 5.62 0.96 9.57
N ILE A 94 5.06 2.16 9.60
CA ILE A 94 4.64 2.89 8.40
C ILE A 94 5.57 4.08 8.23
N ASP A 95 6.26 4.14 7.10
CA ASP A 95 7.22 5.20 6.80
C ASP A 95 6.55 6.54 6.40
N GLU A 96 7.38 7.52 6.07
CA GLU A 96 6.94 8.85 5.63
C GLU A 96 6.16 8.84 4.30
N ASP A 97 6.34 7.79 3.49
CA ASP A 97 5.64 7.59 2.23
C ASP A 97 4.33 6.80 2.38
N GLY A 98 3.98 6.40 3.60
CA GLY A 98 2.80 5.59 3.88
C GLY A 98 2.96 4.12 3.46
N LEU A 99 4.21 3.63 3.36
CA LEU A 99 4.52 2.23 3.08
C LEU A 99 4.79 1.50 4.39
N ALA A 100 4.28 0.27 4.48
CA ALA A 100 4.47 -0.56 5.66
C ALA A 100 5.73 -1.42 5.51
N ASP A 101 6.57 -1.44 6.53
CA ASP A 101 7.72 -2.33 6.65
C ASP A 101 7.35 -3.56 7.51
N PHE A 102 7.52 -4.73 6.94
CA PHE A 102 7.23 -6.02 7.58
C PHE A 102 8.49 -6.73 8.10
N ALA A 103 9.68 -6.13 7.97
CA ALA A 103 10.92 -6.78 8.38
C ALA A 103 10.94 -7.13 9.87
N ALA A 104 10.40 -6.25 10.72
CA ALA A 104 10.31 -6.50 12.15
C ALA A 104 9.39 -7.69 12.47
N LEU A 105 8.26 -7.83 11.78
CA LEU A 105 7.35 -8.97 11.92
C LEU A 105 8.00 -10.28 11.47
N PHE A 106 8.75 -10.24 10.38
CA PHE A 106 9.50 -11.39 9.89
C PHE A 106 10.56 -11.83 10.90
N ASN A 107 11.35 -10.89 11.42
CA ASN A 107 12.38 -11.18 12.42
C ASN A 107 11.81 -11.73 13.73
N ALA A 108 10.58 -11.34 14.07
CA ALA A 108 9.85 -11.84 15.23
C ALA A 108 9.10 -13.17 14.97
N GLY A 109 9.15 -13.71 13.74
CA GLY A 109 8.53 -14.98 13.38
C GLY A 109 7.03 -14.93 13.09
N TYR A 110 6.44 -13.74 12.93
CA TYR A 110 5.00 -13.58 12.64
C TYR A 110 4.63 -13.71 11.17
N CYS A 111 5.60 -13.69 10.29
CA CYS A 111 5.38 -13.90 8.86
C CYS A 111 6.54 -14.64 8.23
N SER A 112 6.33 -15.22 7.06
CA SER A 112 7.36 -15.81 6.23
C SER A 112 7.68 -14.94 5.02
N GLN A 113 8.88 -15.07 4.49
CA GLN A 113 9.25 -14.48 3.21
C GLN A 113 8.72 -15.34 2.06
N GLY A 114 8.03 -14.72 1.14
CA GLY A 114 7.61 -15.30 -0.13
C GLY A 114 8.57 -14.95 -1.26
N ALA A 115 8.03 -14.82 -2.47
CA ALA A 115 8.82 -14.49 -3.65
C ALA A 115 9.44 -13.09 -3.57
N LYS A 116 10.67 -12.97 -4.04
CA LYS A 116 11.32 -11.68 -4.26
C LYS A 116 10.76 -11.04 -5.52
N ARG A 117 10.32 -9.80 -5.39
CA ARG A 117 9.87 -8.97 -6.51
C ARG A 117 10.98 -8.01 -6.93
N ILE A 118 11.00 -7.70 -8.21
CA ILE A 118 11.90 -6.71 -8.80
C ILE A 118 11.04 -5.80 -9.67
N PHE A 119 11.12 -4.50 -9.42
CA PHE A 119 10.48 -3.47 -10.22
C PHE A 119 11.60 -2.55 -10.77
N PRO A 120 12.04 -2.78 -12.01
CA PRO A 120 13.07 -1.94 -12.62
C PRO A 120 12.51 -0.55 -12.98
N GLU A 121 13.37 0.45 -13.03
CA GLU A 121 12.98 1.85 -13.29
C GLU A 121 12.26 2.03 -14.63
N ARG A 122 12.60 1.23 -15.64
CA ARG A 122 11.92 1.26 -16.95
C ARG A 122 10.42 1.00 -16.87
N GLU A 123 9.96 0.23 -15.88
CA GLU A 123 8.55 -0.14 -15.70
C GLU A 123 7.63 1.06 -15.34
N TYR A 124 8.21 2.23 -15.03
CA TYR A 124 7.43 3.46 -14.89
C TYR A 124 6.89 3.98 -16.22
N LEU A 125 7.50 3.59 -17.32
CA LEU A 125 7.06 3.94 -18.68
C LEU A 125 6.79 2.65 -19.44
N TRP A 126 5.69 2.61 -20.15
CA TRP A 126 5.38 1.47 -21.00
C TRP A 126 6.17 1.57 -22.31
N PRO A 127 6.60 0.44 -22.89
CA PRO A 127 7.22 0.46 -24.20
C PRO A 127 6.21 0.95 -25.26
N LEU A 128 6.70 1.64 -26.27
CA LEU A 128 5.89 1.92 -27.45
C LEU A 128 5.62 0.60 -28.20
N PRO A 129 4.37 0.33 -28.61
CA PRO A 129 4.05 -0.86 -29.36
C PRO A 129 4.88 -0.97 -30.64
N THR A 130 5.44 -2.14 -30.92
CA THR A 130 6.29 -2.36 -32.10
C THR A 130 5.58 -1.98 -33.38
N HIS A 131 4.31 -2.33 -33.51
CA HIS A 131 3.50 -1.99 -34.67
C HIS A 131 3.40 -0.47 -34.91
N ASP A 132 3.22 0.32 -33.86
CA ASP A 132 3.11 1.77 -33.96
C ASP A 132 4.46 2.40 -34.37
N VAL A 133 5.57 1.83 -33.87
CA VAL A 133 6.94 2.25 -34.23
C VAL A 133 7.25 1.93 -35.68
N GLU A 134 6.80 0.77 -36.19
CA GLU A 134 6.98 0.38 -37.60
C GLU A 134 6.19 1.31 -38.55
N LEU A 135 4.99 1.70 -38.17
CA LEU A 135 4.17 2.63 -38.98
C LEU A 135 4.67 4.08 -38.93
N CYS A 136 5.23 4.48 -37.78
CA CYS A 136 5.67 5.85 -37.52
C CYS A 136 7.11 5.86 -36.98
N PRO A 137 8.15 5.77 -37.83
CA PRO A 137 9.56 5.73 -37.36
C PRO A 137 10.00 6.93 -36.53
N ASN A 138 9.27 8.04 -36.60
CA ASN A 138 9.50 9.23 -35.78
C ASN A 138 9.21 9.03 -34.28
N LEU A 139 8.60 7.90 -33.91
CA LEU A 139 8.41 7.51 -32.50
C LEU A 139 9.68 6.94 -31.87
N LEU A 140 10.73 6.68 -32.65
CA LEU A 140 12.02 6.24 -32.12
C LEU A 140 12.82 7.42 -31.52
N PRO A 141 13.67 7.18 -30.48
CA PRO A 141 13.85 5.89 -29.80
C PRO A 141 12.69 5.55 -28.88
N ASN A 142 12.52 4.27 -28.56
CA ASN A 142 11.56 3.81 -27.55
C ASN A 142 11.86 4.40 -26.17
N ASN A 143 10.95 4.23 -25.21
CA ASN A 143 11.19 4.64 -23.82
C ASN A 143 12.46 4.00 -23.26
N PRO A 144 13.18 4.69 -22.36
CA PRO A 144 14.46 4.20 -21.81
C PRO A 144 14.35 2.78 -21.22
N GLY A 145 15.20 1.89 -21.69
CA GLY A 145 15.26 0.50 -21.22
C GLY A 145 14.47 -0.52 -22.04
N TYR A 146 13.87 -0.06 -23.17
CA TYR A 146 13.20 -0.93 -24.15
C TYR A 146 13.84 -0.84 -25.52
#